data_f50a9f05f0f16ee2a99f5e00c09f5ac3
#
_entry.id   f50a9f05f0f16ee2a99f5e00c09f5ac3
#
_cell.length_a   1.000
_cell.length_b   1.000
_cell.length_c   1.000
_cell.angle_alpha   90.00
_cell.angle_beta   90.00
_cell.angle_gamma   90.00
#
_symmetry.space_group_name_H-M   'P 1'
#
loop_
_entity.id
_entity.type
_entity.pdbx_description
1 polymer ?
#
loop_
_entity_poly.entity_id
_entity_poly.type
_entity_poly.pdbx_seq_one_letter_code
_entity_poly.pdbx_strand_id
1 'polypeptide(L)'
;GTLGTEFEIGEVQSGELSFNVEKKEAFSKDRVIKQLVEQVVTKIDSTFKFNTQKLKTENLVLAKMGEKEDITYAIGDTLPDGTVATKAGTYVAIKMAENPIQKGQIRFVGDEDGASKPVLLLYSVALAPASGFNYFTEEFATLEFEAAVLKTDEGYGTEYWMEVGE
;
A
#
# COMPACT_ATOMS: atom_id res chain seq x y z
N GLY A 1 -8.27 -11.58 12.60
CA GLY A 1 -9.26 -10.83 11.82
C GLY A 1 -9.51 -11.49 10.48
N THR A 2 -10.74 -11.48 10.03
CA THR A 2 -11.11 -12.02 8.72
C THR A 2 -10.57 -11.07 7.64
N LEU A 3 -9.84 -11.60 6.65
CA LEU A 3 -9.44 -10.83 5.49
C LEU A 3 -10.68 -10.44 4.69
N GLY A 4 -10.76 -9.19 4.26
CA GLY A 4 -11.78 -8.71 3.34
C GLY A 4 -11.61 -9.29 1.93
N THR A 5 -12.48 -8.87 1.02
CA THR A 5 -12.40 -9.28 -0.38
C THR A 5 -11.14 -8.71 -1.03
N GLU A 6 -10.35 -9.56 -1.69
CA GLU A 6 -9.21 -9.14 -2.50
C GLU A 6 -9.68 -8.32 -3.70
N PHE A 7 -9.01 -7.21 -3.96
CA PHE A 7 -9.22 -6.42 -5.17
C PHE A 7 -7.88 -6.03 -5.81
N GLU A 8 -7.88 -5.85 -7.10
CA GLU A 8 -6.72 -5.49 -7.88
C GLU A 8 -6.50 -3.97 -7.89
N ILE A 9 -5.36 -3.52 -7.37
CA ILE A 9 -4.93 -2.12 -7.47
C ILE A 9 -4.64 -1.74 -8.93
N GLY A 10 -4.22 -2.71 -9.73
CA GLY A 10 -3.86 -2.56 -11.13
C GLY A 10 -2.36 -2.58 -11.33
N GLU A 11 -1.90 -2.15 -12.47
CA GLU A 11 -0.49 -2.09 -12.81
C GLU A 11 0.25 -1.14 -11.88
N VAL A 12 1.31 -1.65 -11.26
CA VAL A 12 2.22 -0.90 -10.38
C VAL A 12 3.45 -0.55 -11.19
N GLN A 13 3.77 0.74 -11.29
CA GLN A 13 4.93 1.21 -12.03
C GLN A 13 6.24 1.02 -11.29
N SER A 14 6.20 1.09 -9.97
CA SER A 14 7.34 0.83 -9.10
C SER A 14 6.89 0.24 -7.77
N GLY A 15 7.70 -0.67 -7.25
CA GLY A 15 7.53 -1.24 -5.92
C GLY A 15 8.90 -1.38 -5.26
N GLU A 16 9.04 -0.90 -4.03
CA GLU A 16 10.27 -0.96 -3.26
C GLU A 16 9.99 -1.49 -1.85
N LEU A 17 10.63 -2.59 -1.52
CA LEU A 17 10.65 -3.15 -0.17
C LEU A 17 11.96 -2.78 0.52
N SER A 18 11.88 -2.14 1.66
CA SER A 18 13.04 -1.76 2.47
C SER A 18 12.95 -2.28 3.89
N PHE A 19 14.11 -2.56 4.48
CA PHE A 19 14.25 -2.95 5.88
C PHE A 19 15.16 -1.96 6.59
N ASN A 20 14.73 -1.49 7.74
CA ASN A 20 15.55 -0.72 8.67
C ASN A 20 15.84 -1.59 9.89
N VAL A 21 17.13 -1.85 10.13
CA VAL A 21 17.60 -2.74 11.20
C VAL A 21 18.31 -1.90 12.25
N GLU A 22 17.76 -1.84 13.44
CA GLU A 22 18.42 -1.24 14.61
C GLU A 22 19.26 -2.30 15.31
N LYS A 23 20.50 -1.93 15.67
CA LYS A 23 21.47 -2.82 16.28
C LYS A 23 22.02 -2.19 17.57
N LYS A 24 22.32 -3.04 18.52
CA LYS A 24 23.06 -2.70 19.71
C LYS A 24 24.45 -3.31 19.64
N GLU A 25 25.47 -2.49 19.87
CA GLU A 25 26.89 -2.90 19.75
C GLU A 25 27.57 -2.86 21.10
N ALA A 26 28.38 -3.87 21.38
CA ALA A 26 29.27 -3.90 22.53
C ALA A 26 30.73 -3.83 22.08
N PHE A 27 31.48 -2.95 22.70
CA PHE A 27 32.91 -2.74 22.42
C PHE A 27 33.79 -3.24 23.56
N SER A 28 35.01 -3.68 23.21
CA SER A 28 36.03 -4.05 24.18
C SER A 28 36.41 -2.86 25.07
N LYS A 29 36.39 -3.05 26.41
CA LYS A 29 36.74 -2.02 27.39
C LYS A 29 38.24 -2.01 27.75
N ASP A 30 38.95 -3.12 27.51
CA ASP A 30 40.30 -3.35 28.02
C ASP A 30 41.42 -3.11 27.00
N ARG A 31 41.11 -2.48 25.88
CA ARG A 31 42.05 -2.21 24.79
C ARG A 31 42.12 -0.74 24.45
N VAL A 32 43.33 -0.29 24.09
CA VAL A 32 43.56 1.08 23.62
C VAL A 32 42.77 1.39 22.35
N ILE A 33 42.59 0.39 21.49
CA ILE A 33 41.70 0.46 20.31
C ILE A 33 40.42 -0.28 20.62
N LYS A 34 39.28 0.43 20.56
CA LYS A 34 37.95 -0.18 20.71
C LYS A 34 37.66 -1.13 19.55
N GLN A 35 37.37 -2.35 19.88
CA GLN A 35 36.97 -3.37 18.89
C GLN A 35 35.54 -3.78 19.15
N LEU A 36 34.77 -3.96 18.07
CA LEU A 36 33.43 -4.51 18.12
C LEU A 36 33.52 -5.97 18.59
N VAL A 37 32.91 -6.28 19.74
CA VAL A 37 32.88 -7.61 20.34
C VAL A 37 31.59 -8.33 20.01
N GLU A 38 30.46 -7.61 20.07
CA GLU A 38 29.15 -8.18 19.89
C GLU A 38 28.23 -7.17 19.20
N GLN A 39 27.34 -7.68 18.35
CA GLN A 39 26.30 -6.92 17.68
C GLN A 39 24.99 -7.70 17.76
N VAL A 40 23.94 -7.09 18.31
CA VAL A 40 22.62 -7.68 18.46
C VAL A 40 21.59 -6.83 17.73
N VAL A 41 20.76 -7.44 16.91
CA VAL A 41 19.63 -6.78 16.27
C VAL A 41 18.54 -6.56 17.32
N THR A 42 18.16 -5.31 17.56
CA THR A 42 17.16 -4.92 18.54
C THR A 42 15.79 -4.68 17.92
N LYS A 43 15.74 -4.21 16.66
CA LYS A 43 14.51 -3.90 15.95
C LYS A 43 14.68 -4.05 14.45
N ILE A 44 13.64 -4.52 13.78
CA ILE A 44 13.52 -4.55 12.33
C ILE A 44 12.21 -3.87 11.97
N ASP A 45 12.29 -2.80 11.18
CA ASP A 45 11.14 -2.16 10.54
C ASP A 45 11.18 -2.46 9.04
N SER A 46 10.03 -2.73 8.47
CA SER A 46 9.90 -2.97 7.03
C SER A 46 8.83 -2.07 6.43
N THR A 47 9.13 -1.52 5.27
CA THR A 47 8.24 -0.64 4.53
C THR A 47 8.20 -1.05 3.07
N PHE A 48 7.01 -1.12 2.50
CA PHE A 48 6.79 -1.34 1.08
C PHE A 48 6.17 -0.09 0.45
N LYS A 49 6.86 0.52 -0.50
CA LYS A 49 6.39 1.68 -1.26
C LYS A 49 6.03 1.24 -2.66
N PHE A 50 4.89 1.71 -3.15
CA PHE A 50 4.45 1.42 -4.51
C PHE A 50 3.59 2.55 -5.06
N ASN A 51 3.44 2.60 -6.37
CA ASN A 51 2.59 3.56 -7.05
C ASN A 51 1.76 2.90 -8.16
N THR A 52 0.64 3.52 -8.47
CA THR A 52 -0.22 3.12 -9.58
C THR A 52 -0.82 4.34 -10.25
N GLN A 53 -1.02 4.26 -11.57
CA GLN A 53 -1.75 5.29 -12.32
C GLN A 53 -3.24 4.94 -12.50
N LYS A 54 -3.69 3.83 -11.96
CA LYS A 54 -5.07 3.39 -12.10
C LYS A 54 -5.98 4.06 -11.09
N LEU A 55 -6.81 4.99 -11.55
CA LEU A 55 -7.76 5.75 -10.74
C LEU A 55 -9.10 5.02 -10.60
N LYS A 56 -9.07 3.81 -10.09
CA LYS A 56 -10.29 3.09 -9.68
C LYS A 56 -10.85 3.66 -8.38
N THR A 57 -12.15 3.53 -8.18
CA THR A 57 -12.82 3.96 -6.92
C THR A 57 -12.14 3.37 -5.69
N GLU A 58 -11.82 2.09 -5.71
CA GLU A 58 -11.15 1.39 -4.61
C GLU A 58 -9.77 2.00 -4.29
N ASN A 59 -8.98 2.33 -5.31
CA ASN A 59 -7.68 2.98 -5.14
C ASN A 59 -7.82 4.40 -4.59
N LEU A 60 -8.84 5.14 -5.02
CA LEU A 60 -9.12 6.48 -4.49
C LEU A 60 -9.59 6.42 -3.03
N VAL A 61 -10.39 5.44 -2.66
CA VAL A 61 -10.78 5.19 -1.26
C VAL A 61 -9.54 4.97 -0.39
N LEU A 62 -8.60 4.14 -0.83
CA LEU A 62 -7.34 3.92 -0.13
C LEU A 62 -6.51 5.21 -0.03
N ALA A 63 -6.34 5.94 -1.13
CA ALA A 63 -5.55 7.18 -1.18
C ALA A 63 -6.13 8.31 -0.32
N LYS A 64 -7.43 8.32 -0.09
CA LYS A 64 -8.11 9.31 0.75
C LYS A 64 -8.33 8.83 2.19
N MET A 65 -7.87 7.64 2.54
CA MET A 65 -8.17 6.99 3.82
C MET A 65 -9.68 7.03 4.10
N GLY A 66 -10.46 6.79 3.05
CA GLY A 66 -11.86 7.11 3.00
C GLY A 66 -12.78 5.91 3.18
N GLU A 67 -14.05 6.22 3.17
CA GLU A 67 -15.13 5.26 3.10
C GLU A 67 -16.01 5.53 1.88
N LYS A 68 -16.34 4.48 1.15
CA LYS A 68 -17.17 4.54 -0.05
C LYS A 68 -18.65 4.47 0.33
N GLU A 69 -19.46 5.34 -0.26
CA GLU A 69 -20.91 5.32 -0.15
C GLU A 69 -21.52 5.49 -1.55
N ASP A 70 -22.46 4.60 -1.91
CA ASP A 70 -23.24 4.71 -3.13
C ASP A 70 -24.54 5.47 -2.83
N ILE A 71 -24.72 6.63 -3.47
CA ILE A 71 -25.87 7.51 -3.25
C ILE A 71 -26.79 7.48 -4.46
N THR A 72 -28.02 7.08 -4.24
CA THR A 72 -29.09 7.05 -5.24
C THR A 72 -29.82 8.38 -5.27
N TYR A 73 -30.08 8.92 -6.46
CA TYR A 73 -30.83 10.15 -6.65
C TYR A 73 -31.97 9.97 -7.63
N ALA A 74 -33.00 10.82 -7.46
CA ALA A 74 -34.18 10.88 -8.30
C ALA A 74 -34.13 12.09 -9.26
N ILE A 75 -35.07 12.10 -10.22
CA ILE A 75 -35.26 13.27 -11.09
C ILE A 75 -35.66 14.46 -10.21
N GLY A 76 -35.01 15.58 -10.42
CA GLY A 76 -35.25 16.84 -9.68
C GLY A 76 -34.33 17.05 -8.47
N ASP A 77 -33.56 16.04 -8.06
CA ASP A 77 -32.57 16.19 -6.99
C ASP A 77 -31.40 17.07 -7.44
N THR A 78 -30.85 17.84 -6.52
CA THR A 78 -29.63 18.61 -6.77
C THR A 78 -28.41 17.69 -6.62
N LEU A 79 -27.60 17.59 -7.68
CA LEU A 79 -26.38 16.79 -7.70
C LEU A 79 -25.20 17.56 -7.04
N PRO A 80 -24.11 16.84 -6.65
CA PRO A 80 -22.94 17.47 -6.02
C PRO A 80 -22.26 18.57 -6.82
N ASP A 81 -22.38 18.57 -8.14
CA ASP A 81 -21.89 19.62 -9.05
C ASP A 81 -22.80 20.85 -9.13
N GLY A 82 -23.92 20.84 -8.39
CA GLY A 82 -24.92 21.92 -8.37
C GLY A 82 -25.96 21.86 -9.49
N THR A 83 -25.90 20.88 -10.38
CA THR A 83 -26.92 20.68 -11.41
C THR A 83 -28.13 19.93 -10.87
N VAL A 84 -29.27 20.02 -11.58
CA VAL A 84 -30.49 19.29 -11.25
C VAL A 84 -30.57 18.03 -12.11
N ALA A 85 -30.81 16.90 -11.47
CA ALA A 85 -30.90 15.62 -12.14
C ALA A 85 -32.11 15.57 -13.10
N THR A 86 -31.82 15.25 -14.35
CA THR A 86 -32.86 15.03 -15.40
C THR A 86 -33.24 13.56 -15.55
N LYS A 87 -32.48 12.66 -14.95
CA LYS A 87 -32.69 11.22 -14.88
C LYS A 87 -32.32 10.72 -13.49
N ALA A 88 -32.98 9.64 -13.05
CA ALA A 88 -32.57 8.94 -11.84
C ALA A 88 -31.26 8.15 -12.06
N GLY A 89 -30.46 8.01 -11.03
CA GLY A 89 -29.17 7.30 -11.09
C GLY A 89 -28.52 7.11 -9.74
N THR A 90 -27.27 6.73 -9.78
CA THR A 90 -26.43 6.54 -8.59
C THR A 90 -25.04 7.16 -8.82
N TYR A 91 -24.50 7.81 -7.81
CA TYR A 91 -23.11 8.24 -7.83
C TYR A 91 -22.36 7.72 -6.58
N VAL A 92 -21.04 7.67 -6.69
CA VAL A 92 -20.16 7.23 -5.61
C VAL A 92 -19.65 8.45 -4.85
N ALA A 93 -19.85 8.47 -3.54
CA ALA A 93 -19.22 9.42 -2.64
C ALA A 93 -18.07 8.75 -1.89
N ILE A 94 -16.96 9.46 -1.72
CA ILE A 94 -15.84 9.04 -0.89
C ILE A 94 -15.71 10.03 0.25
N LYS A 95 -16.08 9.60 1.46
CA LYS A 95 -15.87 10.38 2.68
C LYS A 95 -14.40 10.27 3.07
N MET A 96 -13.68 11.39 3.09
CA MET A 96 -12.25 11.41 3.33
C MET A 96 -11.92 11.25 4.81
N ALA A 97 -10.81 10.57 5.11
CA ALA A 97 -10.25 10.38 6.45
C ALA A 97 -11.17 9.68 7.48
N GLU A 98 -12.20 8.99 7.01
CA GLU A 98 -13.08 8.19 7.88
C GLU A 98 -12.41 6.89 8.35
N ASN A 99 -11.43 6.39 7.59
CA ASN A 99 -10.70 5.17 7.91
C ASN A 99 -9.17 5.41 7.85
N PRO A 100 -8.58 6.09 8.84
CA PRO A 100 -7.16 6.45 8.83
C PRO A 100 -6.22 5.25 9.03
N ILE A 101 -6.72 4.14 9.53
CA ILE A 101 -5.95 2.90 9.74
C ILE A 101 -6.47 1.84 8.78
N GLN A 102 -5.78 1.69 7.66
CA GLN A 102 -6.10 0.68 6.65
C GLN A 102 -5.11 -0.48 6.79
N LYS A 103 -5.60 -1.62 7.26
CA LYS A 103 -4.81 -2.83 7.42
C LYS A 103 -5.26 -3.88 6.42
N GLY A 104 -4.30 -4.63 5.92
CA GLY A 104 -4.59 -5.69 4.96
C GLY A 104 -3.37 -6.55 4.68
N GLN A 105 -3.48 -7.31 3.62
CA GLN A 105 -2.42 -8.13 3.05
C GLN A 105 -2.13 -7.60 1.64
N ILE A 106 -0.88 -7.59 1.24
CA ILE A 106 -0.48 -7.21 -0.12
C ILE A 106 0.14 -8.41 -0.81
N ARG A 107 -0.34 -8.69 -2.01
CA ARG A 107 0.30 -9.58 -2.97
C ARG A 107 0.76 -8.77 -4.18
N PHE A 108 2.06 -8.72 -4.37
CA PHE A 108 2.70 -8.10 -5.53
C PHE A 108 3.21 -9.19 -6.45
N VAL A 109 2.82 -9.12 -7.72
CA VAL A 109 3.26 -10.04 -8.76
C VAL A 109 4.16 -9.26 -9.71
N GLY A 110 5.44 -9.61 -9.74
CA GLY A 110 6.41 -8.96 -10.62
C GLY A 110 6.35 -9.49 -12.04
N ASP A 111 7.05 -8.82 -12.93
CA ASP A 111 7.19 -9.23 -14.33
C ASP A 111 8.05 -10.50 -14.44
N GLU A 112 7.82 -11.23 -15.52
CA GLU A 112 8.63 -12.39 -15.86
C GLU A 112 10.05 -11.95 -16.24
N ASP A 113 11.04 -12.58 -15.61
CA ASP A 113 12.45 -12.44 -15.96
C ASP A 113 13.01 -13.80 -16.39
N GLY A 114 13.07 -14.00 -17.69
CA GLY A 114 13.44 -15.29 -18.28
C GLY A 114 12.41 -16.37 -17.93
N ALA A 115 12.83 -17.40 -17.22
CA ALA A 115 11.98 -18.53 -16.83
C ALA A 115 11.34 -18.37 -15.45
N SER A 116 11.52 -17.22 -14.77
CA SER A 116 11.06 -17.00 -13.40
C SER A 116 10.19 -15.76 -13.27
N LYS A 117 9.23 -15.82 -12.34
CA LYS A 117 8.32 -14.74 -12.00
C LYS A 117 8.31 -14.55 -10.48
N PRO A 118 8.68 -13.36 -9.97
CA PRO A 118 8.66 -13.10 -8.55
C PRO A 118 7.24 -12.78 -8.06
N VAL A 119 6.89 -13.31 -6.90
CA VAL A 119 5.64 -12.99 -6.18
C VAL A 119 6.00 -12.66 -4.74
N LEU A 120 5.66 -11.45 -4.30
CA LEU A 120 5.85 -11.00 -2.93
C LEU A 120 4.51 -11.01 -2.20
N LEU A 121 4.44 -11.72 -1.10
CA LEU A 121 3.29 -11.76 -0.21
C LEU A 121 3.66 -11.15 1.15
N LEU A 122 3.05 -10.02 1.49
CA LEU A 122 3.20 -9.35 2.78
C LEU A 122 1.97 -9.66 3.64
N TYR A 123 2.18 -10.33 4.77
CA TYR A 123 1.11 -10.92 5.57
C TYR A 123 0.24 -9.91 6.30
N SER A 124 0.82 -8.81 6.75
CA SER A 124 0.08 -7.74 7.40
C SER A 124 0.74 -6.40 7.12
N VAL A 125 -0.02 -5.48 6.58
CA VAL A 125 0.44 -4.13 6.29
C VAL A 125 -0.52 -3.10 6.83
N ALA A 126 0.02 -1.95 7.23
CA ALA A 126 -0.75 -0.74 7.50
C ALA A 126 -0.48 0.24 6.35
N LEU A 127 -1.49 0.51 5.55
CA LEU A 127 -1.38 1.31 4.34
C LEU A 127 -1.70 2.77 4.60
N ALA A 128 -0.88 3.67 4.06
CA ALA A 128 -1.12 5.10 4.06
C ALA A 128 -0.77 5.70 2.69
N PRO A 129 -1.40 6.82 2.29
CA PRO A 129 -0.95 7.57 1.12
C PRO A 129 0.45 8.15 1.39
N ALA A 130 1.35 8.05 0.40
CA ALA A 130 2.73 8.54 0.52
C ALA A 130 2.87 9.99 0.03
N SER A 131 1.96 10.44 -0.85
CA SER A 131 1.96 11.79 -1.41
C SER A 131 0.55 12.35 -1.56
N GLY A 132 0.46 13.68 -1.74
CA GLY A 132 -0.78 14.35 -2.10
C GLY A 132 -1.24 13.97 -3.52
N PHE A 133 -2.55 13.98 -3.73
CA PHE A 133 -3.15 13.80 -5.04
C PHE A 133 -3.38 15.15 -5.71
N ASN A 134 -2.85 15.33 -6.94
CA ASN A 134 -3.06 16.55 -7.71
C ASN A 134 -4.23 16.38 -8.68
N TYR A 135 -5.28 17.18 -8.49
CA TYR A 135 -6.47 17.17 -9.34
C TYR A 135 -6.33 17.97 -10.64
N PHE A 136 -5.32 18.85 -10.71
CA PHE A 136 -5.14 19.80 -11.81
C PHE A 136 -3.80 19.61 -12.51
N THR A 137 -3.51 18.38 -12.93
CA THR A 137 -2.29 18.06 -13.66
C THR A 137 -2.60 17.71 -15.11
N GLU A 138 -1.74 18.12 -16.04
CA GLU A 138 -1.78 17.68 -17.43
C GLU A 138 -1.16 16.28 -17.62
N GLU A 139 -0.39 15.83 -16.63
CA GLU A 139 0.19 14.50 -16.61
C GLU A 139 -0.79 13.48 -16.02
N PHE A 140 -0.55 12.19 -16.30
CA PHE A 140 -1.31 11.11 -15.68
C PHE A 140 -1.14 11.16 -14.16
N ALA A 141 -2.26 11.27 -13.45
CA ALA A 141 -2.25 11.27 -11.99
C ALA A 141 -1.72 9.92 -11.46
N THR A 142 -0.78 9.99 -10.52
CA THR A 142 -0.19 8.84 -9.87
C THR A 142 -0.62 8.80 -8.41
N LEU A 143 -1.05 7.63 -7.96
CA LEU A 143 -1.32 7.36 -6.55
C LEU A 143 -0.10 6.66 -5.95
N GLU A 144 0.48 7.27 -4.94
CA GLU A 144 1.62 6.72 -4.21
C GLU A 144 1.19 6.25 -2.82
N PHE A 145 1.63 5.05 -2.47
CA PHE A 145 1.32 4.42 -1.21
C PHE A 145 2.57 3.97 -0.47
N GLU A 146 2.51 4.05 0.83
CA GLU A 146 3.49 3.49 1.75
C GLU A 146 2.79 2.51 2.68
N ALA A 147 3.24 1.27 2.66
CA ALA A 147 2.76 0.21 3.53
C ALA A 147 3.80 -0.08 4.61
N ALA A 148 3.48 0.19 5.86
CA ALA A 148 4.27 -0.32 6.97
C ALA A 148 4.00 -1.82 7.12
N VAL A 149 5.03 -2.64 6.99
CA VAL A 149 4.91 -4.10 7.09
C VAL A 149 5.00 -4.50 8.56
N LEU A 150 3.94 -5.12 9.03
CA LEU A 150 3.81 -5.55 10.43
C LEU A 150 4.24 -6.99 10.58
N LYS A 151 4.98 -7.29 11.64
CA LYS A 151 5.35 -8.66 11.98
C LYS A 151 4.14 -9.43 12.47
N THR A 152 3.96 -10.63 11.92
CA THR A 152 2.98 -11.62 12.37
C THR A 152 3.70 -12.82 12.99
N ASP A 153 2.95 -13.79 13.49
CA ASP A 153 3.52 -15.06 13.97
C ASP A 153 4.24 -15.86 12.85
N GLU A 154 3.82 -15.63 11.59
CA GLU A 154 4.44 -16.22 10.39
C GLU A 154 5.60 -15.38 9.84
N GLY A 155 5.85 -14.19 10.41
CA GLY A 155 6.88 -13.24 9.96
C GLY A 155 6.30 -12.01 9.28
N TYR A 156 7.12 -11.35 8.45
CA TYR A 156 6.74 -10.15 7.69
C TYR A 156 6.09 -10.49 6.36
N GLY A 157 6.56 -11.52 5.70
CA GLY A 157 6.10 -11.91 4.39
C GLY A 157 6.97 -13.01 3.78
N THR A 158 6.64 -13.42 2.58
CA THR A 158 7.39 -14.41 1.81
C THR A 158 7.50 -13.97 0.36
N GLU A 159 8.67 -14.15 -0.21
CA GLU A 159 8.93 -13.95 -1.63
C GLU A 159 9.03 -15.31 -2.32
N TYR A 160 8.29 -15.49 -3.39
CA TYR A 160 8.28 -16.70 -4.21
C TYR A 160 8.87 -16.39 -5.58
N TRP A 161 9.68 -17.30 -6.10
CA TRP A 161 10.17 -17.29 -7.47
C TRP A 161 9.53 -18.46 -8.21
N MET A 162 8.49 -18.16 -8.95
CA MET A 162 7.74 -19.19 -9.67
C MET A 162 8.38 -19.46 -11.02
N GLU A 163 8.54 -20.74 -11.37
CA GLU A 163 8.90 -21.11 -12.74
C GLU A 163 7.72 -20.86 -13.66
N VAL A 164 7.98 -20.16 -14.77
CA VAL A 164 6.99 -19.95 -15.82
C VAL A 164 7.07 -21.16 -16.74
N GLY A 165 6.02 -21.95 -16.76
CA GLY A 165 5.92 -23.11 -17.68
C GLY A 165 5.91 -22.65 -19.14
N GLU A 166 6.57 -23.43 -20.00
CA GLU A 166 6.52 -23.29 -21.46
C GLU A 166 5.09 -23.47 -21.99
#